data_7557337424992b5f0c54183d65ce92cd
#
_entry.id   7557337424992b5f0c54183d65ce92cd
#
_cell.length_a   1.000
_cell.length_b   1.000
_cell.length_c   1.000
_cell.angle_alpha   90.00
_cell.angle_beta   90.00
_cell.angle_gamma   90.00
#
_symmetry.space_group_name_H-M   'P 1'
#
loop_
_entity.id
_entity.type
_entity.pdbx_description
1 polymer ?
#
loop_
_entity_poly.entity_id
_entity_poly.type
_entity_poly.pdbx_seq_one_letter_code
_entity_poly.pdbx_strand_id
1 'polypeptide(L)'
;MQVAIKGLRRRVGSGRPISVYHIDQPSNDFNVLFAVLDADPDRYILDDPNVFPSAIGRSFYESVLPPSSVHLGWSSYAAVWLSRVPTLIPGHFIALASTGPVRAEFDRQAAKDWEVFLSLRARELRPGGRLVVVLPALPEDGSSGFQNIMDQANAVLGEMVADGAITSEERTRMVIGSYPRRKRDLLAPFERDGRFQGLSVEDIEISELPDAAWTDYEQDGNKEALATKHALFFRAIFMPTLASALDRMREGDAEALRVFGDHLEAGLKRRLASQPTAMHSLVQTIVLAKRA
;
A
#
# COMPACT_ATOMS: atom_id res chain seq x y z
N MET A 1 -15.37 1.80 2.57
CA MET A 1 -16.09 1.25 3.75
C MET A 1 -17.60 1.27 3.60
N GLN A 2 -18.22 2.34 3.13
CA GLN A 2 -19.69 2.43 2.92
C GLN A 2 -20.30 1.23 2.15
N VAL A 3 -19.67 0.80 1.03
CA VAL A 3 -20.15 -0.34 0.22
C VAL A 3 -20.20 -1.62 1.06
N ALA A 4 -19.18 -1.88 1.87
CA ALA A 4 -19.11 -3.05 2.73
C ALA A 4 -20.23 -3.02 3.80
N ILE A 5 -20.44 -1.87 4.45
CA ILE A 5 -21.49 -1.69 5.47
C ILE A 5 -22.87 -1.83 4.83
N LYS A 6 -23.13 -1.17 3.70
CA LYS A 6 -24.39 -1.33 2.95
C LYS A 6 -24.65 -2.81 2.56
N GLY A 7 -23.59 -3.52 2.16
CA GLY A 7 -23.68 -4.95 1.86
C GLY A 7 -24.00 -5.81 3.09
N LEU A 8 -23.38 -5.52 4.23
CA LEU A 8 -23.68 -6.19 5.49
C LEU A 8 -25.13 -5.89 5.95
N ARG A 9 -25.58 -4.64 5.87
CA ARG A 9 -26.94 -4.24 6.26
C ARG A 9 -28.03 -4.99 5.48
N ARG A 10 -27.83 -5.22 4.19
CA ARG A 10 -28.76 -6.03 3.40
C ARG A 10 -28.91 -7.47 3.92
N ARG A 11 -27.87 -7.99 4.60
CA ARG A 11 -27.87 -9.36 5.15
C ARG A 11 -28.36 -9.46 6.58
N VAL A 12 -28.01 -8.47 7.42
CA VAL A 12 -28.23 -8.56 8.88
C VAL A 12 -29.30 -7.60 9.39
N GLY A 13 -29.83 -6.70 8.56
CA GLY A 13 -30.79 -5.68 8.94
C GLY A 13 -30.17 -4.52 9.73
N SER A 14 -30.97 -3.49 10.01
CA SER A 14 -30.53 -2.26 10.69
C SER A 14 -30.40 -2.41 12.20
N GLY A 15 -31.05 -3.40 12.82
CA GLY A 15 -31.06 -3.60 14.25
C GLY A 15 -29.80 -4.21 14.85
N ARG A 16 -28.91 -4.82 14.04
CA ARG A 16 -27.68 -5.43 14.57
C ARG A 16 -26.54 -4.42 14.58
N PRO A 17 -25.78 -4.31 15.70
CA PRO A 17 -24.59 -3.48 15.73
C PRO A 17 -23.49 -4.03 14.80
N ILE A 18 -22.76 -3.12 14.17
CA ILE A 18 -21.56 -3.42 13.37
C ILE A 18 -20.38 -2.74 14.05
N SER A 19 -19.42 -3.51 14.52
CA SER A 19 -18.14 -2.98 14.98
C SER A 19 -17.15 -2.93 13.82
N VAL A 20 -16.51 -1.78 13.62
CA VAL A 20 -15.48 -1.55 12.60
C VAL A 20 -14.16 -1.27 13.31
N TYR A 21 -13.15 -2.06 13.01
CA TYR A 21 -11.80 -1.89 13.55
C TYR A 21 -10.87 -1.39 12.45
N HIS A 22 -10.37 -0.18 12.59
CA HIS A 22 -9.30 0.37 11.76
C HIS A 22 -7.96 -0.03 12.34
N ILE A 23 -7.15 -0.71 11.55
CA ILE A 23 -5.86 -1.25 12.01
C ILE A 23 -4.76 -0.58 11.21
N ASP A 24 -3.83 0.04 11.90
CA ASP A 24 -2.66 0.69 11.31
C ASP A 24 -1.48 0.65 12.27
N GLN A 25 -0.30 1.07 11.83
CA GLN A 25 0.89 1.16 12.67
C GLN A 25 0.64 2.04 13.91
N PRO A 26 1.29 1.73 15.05
CA PRO A 26 1.15 2.55 16.26
C PRO A 26 1.54 4.02 16.08
N SER A 27 2.42 4.31 15.10
CA SER A 27 2.88 5.65 14.76
C SER A 27 1.90 6.46 13.90
N ASN A 28 0.79 5.84 13.43
CA ASN A 28 -0.23 6.57 12.67
C ASN A 28 -0.96 7.58 13.53
N ASP A 29 -1.27 8.75 12.96
CA ASP A 29 -2.12 9.75 13.62
C ASP A 29 -3.60 9.36 13.53
N PHE A 30 -4.07 8.62 14.53
CA PHE A 30 -5.48 8.23 14.61
C PHE A 30 -6.43 9.41 14.86
N ASN A 31 -5.94 10.59 15.26
CA ASN A 31 -6.80 11.77 15.37
C ASN A 31 -7.35 12.18 14.01
N VAL A 32 -6.53 12.08 12.95
CA VAL A 32 -6.99 12.35 11.58
C VAL A 32 -8.11 11.40 11.18
N LEU A 33 -7.98 10.09 11.50
CA LEU A 33 -9.03 9.12 11.24
C LEU A 33 -10.35 9.51 11.90
N PHE A 34 -10.32 9.83 13.20
CA PHE A 34 -11.53 10.19 13.93
C PHE A 34 -12.09 11.54 13.50
N ALA A 35 -11.26 12.51 13.14
CA ALA A 35 -11.72 13.78 12.56
C ALA A 35 -12.47 13.58 11.23
N VAL A 36 -11.97 12.70 10.35
CA VAL A 36 -12.69 12.31 9.11
C VAL A 36 -14.01 11.63 9.43
N LEU A 37 -14.04 10.70 10.38
CA LEU A 37 -15.26 10.01 10.79
C LEU A 37 -16.30 10.94 11.42
N ASP A 38 -15.88 12.06 12.00
CA ASP A 38 -16.76 13.06 12.59
C ASP A 38 -17.31 14.06 11.55
N ALA A 39 -16.46 14.55 10.66
CA ALA A 39 -16.74 15.72 9.82
C ALA A 39 -16.96 15.44 8.34
N ASP A 40 -16.42 14.34 7.77
CA ASP A 40 -16.49 14.08 6.34
C ASP A 40 -17.95 13.80 5.89
N PRO A 41 -18.46 14.48 4.85
CA PRO A 41 -19.81 14.27 4.35
C PRO A 41 -20.02 12.83 3.80
N ASP A 42 -18.95 12.16 3.37
CA ASP A 42 -18.98 10.79 2.88
C ASP A 42 -18.61 9.73 3.93
N ARG A 43 -18.57 10.11 5.21
CA ARG A 43 -18.26 9.17 6.30
C ARG A 43 -19.28 8.04 6.38
N TYR A 44 -18.79 6.83 6.55
CA TYR A 44 -19.63 5.63 6.52
C TYR A 44 -20.56 5.45 7.73
N ILE A 45 -20.42 6.26 8.78
CA ILE A 45 -21.27 6.24 9.98
C ILE A 45 -22.41 7.25 9.92
N LEU A 46 -22.48 8.10 8.87
CA LEU A 46 -23.42 9.23 8.79
C LEU A 46 -24.87 8.82 8.99
N ASP A 47 -25.31 7.76 8.32
CA ASP A 47 -26.70 7.34 8.25
C ASP A 47 -26.99 6.08 9.10
N ASP A 48 -26.03 5.64 9.90
CA ASP A 48 -26.15 4.37 10.63
C ASP A 48 -25.59 4.45 12.06
N PRO A 49 -26.44 4.80 13.05
CA PRO A 49 -26.01 4.93 14.44
C PRO A 49 -25.60 3.60 15.10
N ASN A 50 -25.88 2.47 14.45
CA ASN A 50 -25.47 1.15 14.92
C ASN A 50 -24.13 0.68 14.31
N VAL A 51 -23.31 1.58 13.80
CA VAL A 51 -21.93 1.32 13.38
C VAL A 51 -20.96 1.97 14.36
N PHE A 52 -20.08 1.16 14.95
CA PHE A 52 -19.18 1.55 16.03
C PHE A 52 -17.72 1.47 15.56
N PRO A 53 -17.08 2.60 15.16
CA PRO A 53 -15.68 2.63 14.76
C PRO A 53 -14.75 2.54 15.96
N SER A 54 -13.65 1.81 15.80
CA SER A 54 -12.54 1.72 16.75
C SER A 54 -11.22 1.69 15.98
N ALA A 55 -10.12 2.08 16.61
CA ALA A 55 -8.79 2.00 16.05
C ALA A 55 -7.88 1.10 16.88
N ILE A 56 -6.97 0.38 16.22
CA ILE A 56 -5.97 -0.49 16.83
C ILE A 56 -4.61 -0.15 16.24
N GLY A 57 -3.72 0.43 17.04
CA GLY A 57 -2.33 0.73 16.70
C GLY A 57 -1.47 -0.51 16.82
N ARG A 58 -1.42 -1.35 15.77
CA ARG A 58 -0.63 -2.57 15.75
C ARG A 58 -0.32 -3.00 14.33
N SER A 59 0.85 -3.60 14.13
CA SER A 59 1.21 -4.17 12.83
C SER A 59 0.25 -5.28 12.42
N PHE A 60 -0.20 -5.28 11.16
CA PHE A 60 -1.00 -6.38 10.61
C PHE A 60 -0.20 -7.69 10.41
N TYR A 61 1.11 -7.67 10.66
CA TYR A 61 1.96 -8.85 10.80
C TYR A 61 1.97 -9.42 12.24
N GLU A 62 1.06 -8.94 13.08
CA GLU A 62 0.77 -9.45 14.42
C GLU A 62 -0.70 -9.85 14.55
N SER A 63 -1.06 -10.53 15.65
CA SER A 63 -2.47 -10.74 15.99
C SER A 63 -3.08 -9.43 16.44
N VAL A 64 -4.12 -8.97 15.74
CA VAL A 64 -4.77 -7.68 16.00
C VAL A 64 -6.14 -7.83 16.63
N LEU A 65 -6.79 -8.97 16.43
CA LEU A 65 -8.11 -9.29 16.99
C LEU A 65 -8.16 -10.69 17.58
N PRO A 66 -9.10 -10.97 18.49
CA PRO A 66 -9.26 -12.30 19.06
C PRO A 66 -9.55 -13.37 17.99
N PRO A 67 -9.16 -14.63 18.23
CA PRO A 67 -9.48 -15.73 17.34
C PRO A 67 -11.00 -15.83 17.09
N SER A 68 -11.37 -16.15 15.84
CA SER A 68 -12.75 -16.40 15.42
C SER A 68 -13.73 -15.25 15.70
N SER A 69 -13.25 -14.00 15.72
CA SER A 69 -14.06 -12.81 16.01
C SER A 69 -14.46 -12.03 14.77
N VAL A 70 -13.74 -12.17 13.67
CA VAL A 70 -13.90 -11.35 12.45
C VAL A 70 -14.86 -12.02 11.47
N HIS A 71 -15.88 -11.27 11.03
CA HIS A 71 -16.83 -11.70 10.00
C HIS A 71 -16.36 -11.34 8.59
N LEU A 72 -15.81 -10.13 8.45
CA LEU A 72 -15.28 -9.60 7.21
C LEU A 72 -13.99 -8.84 7.50
N GLY A 73 -12.88 -9.30 6.93
CA GLY A 73 -11.63 -8.56 6.85
C GLY A 73 -11.54 -7.82 5.52
N TRP A 74 -10.99 -6.61 5.54
CA TRP A 74 -10.71 -5.82 4.34
C TRP A 74 -9.30 -5.23 4.46
N SER A 75 -8.43 -5.58 3.54
CA SER A 75 -7.08 -5.03 3.44
C SER A 75 -6.90 -4.41 2.05
N SER A 76 -6.66 -3.12 1.98
CA SER A 76 -6.43 -2.41 0.72
C SER A 76 -5.08 -1.72 0.77
N TYR A 77 -4.20 -2.06 -0.15
CA TYR A 77 -2.84 -1.54 -0.30
C TYR A 77 -1.93 -1.69 0.94
N ALA A 78 -2.36 -2.40 1.99
CA ALA A 78 -1.55 -2.62 3.18
C ALA A 78 -0.58 -3.80 3.02
N ALA A 79 -1.06 -4.96 2.59
CA ALA A 79 -0.23 -6.17 2.50
C ALA A 79 0.84 -6.15 1.38
N VAL A 80 0.97 -5.03 0.64
CA VAL A 80 2.11 -4.78 -0.27
C VAL A 80 3.37 -4.41 0.50
N TRP A 81 3.25 -3.84 1.70
CA TRP A 81 4.37 -3.48 2.55
C TRP A 81 4.95 -4.70 3.23
N LEU A 82 6.27 -4.88 3.13
CA LEU A 82 6.99 -5.96 3.79
C LEU A 82 7.12 -5.70 5.30
N SER A 83 7.19 -6.76 6.09
CA SER A 83 7.44 -6.66 7.54
C SER A 83 8.82 -6.08 7.86
N ARG A 84 9.77 -6.22 6.94
CA ARG A 84 11.11 -5.62 6.99
C ARG A 84 11.69 -5.52 5.59
N VAL A 85 12.63 -4.60 5.41
CA VAL A 85 13.51 -4.54 4.23
C VAL A 85 14.59 -5.62 4.40
N PRO A 86 14.69 -6.61 3.50
CA PRO A 86 15.64 -7.72 3.67
C PRO A 86 17.08 -7.32 3.41
N THR A 87 17.33 -6.41 2.45
CA THR A 87 18.66 -5.97 2.05
C THR A 87 18.60 -4.61 1.35
N LEU A 88 19.75 -3.95 1.21
CA LEU A 88 19.87 -2.72 0.42
C LEU A 88 19.79 -3.02 -1.08
N ILE A 89 19.38 -2.03 -1.87
CA ILE A 89 19.23 -2.14 -3.32
C ILE A 89 20.27 -1.23 -4.00
N PRO A 90 21.28 -1.79 -4.65
CA PRO A 90 22.27 -0.99 -5.36
C PRO A 90 21.64 -0.15 -6.49
N GLY A 91 21.87 1.15 -6.45
CA GLY A 91 21.49 2.07 -7.53
C GLY A 91 19.99 2.42 -7.64
N HIS A 92 19.13 1.82 -6.83
CA HIS A 92 17.71 2.14 -6.81
C HIS A 92 17.11 1.98 -5.40
N PHE A 93 15.85 2.37 -5.21
CA PHE A 93 15.14 2.29 -3.93
C PHE A 93 13.96 1.29 -3.93
N ILE A 94 13.62 0.66 -5.08
CA ILE A 94 12.55 -0.35 -5.16
C ILE A 94 13.08 -1.72 -5.56
N ALA A 95 12.49 -2.78 -4.99
CA ALA A 95 12.86 -4.16 -5.26
C ALA A 95 12.75 -4.55 -6.73
N LEU A 96 11.75 -4.00 -7.44
CA LEU A 96 11.50 -4.33 -8.86
C LEU A 96 12.65 -3.90 -9.80
N ALA A 97 13.43 -2.91 -9.42
CA ALA A 97 14.61 -2.48 -10.18
C ALA A 97 15.85 -3.36 -9.90
N SER A 98 15.78 -4.31 -8.98
CA SER A 98 16.88 -5.22 -8.65
C SER A 98 16.79 -6.55 -9.38
N THR A 99 17.92 -7.25 -9.48
CA THR A 99 18.04 -8.57 -10.11
C THR A 99 18.90 -9.52 -9.25
N GLY A 100 18.97 -10.78 -9.63
CA GLY A 100 19.87 -11.77 -9.00
C GLY A 100 19.61 -11.95 -7.50
N PRO A 101 20.69 -12.06 -6.68
CA PRO A 101 20.57 -12.35 -5.24
C PRO A 101 19.73 -11.32 -4.47
N VAL A 102 19.89 -10.02 -4.79
CA VAL A 102 19.10 -8.94 -4.13
C VAL A 102 17.62 -9.15 -4.37
N ARG A 103 17.20 -9.38 -5.61
CA ARG A 103 15.80 -9.64 -5.94
C ARG A 103 15.29 -10.88 -5.21
N ALA A 104 16.06 -11.97 -5.18
CA ALA A 104 15.68 -13.21 -4.51
C ALA A 104 15.45 -13.04 -3.00
N GLU A 105 16.18 -12.12 -2.33
CA GLU A 105 15.93 -11.80 -0.92
C GLU A 105 14.54 -11.17 -0.73
N PHE A 106 14.16 -10.23 -1.61
CA PHE A 106 12.83 -9.61 -1.57
C PHE A 106 11.74 -10.62 -1.90
N ASP A 107 11.94 -11.50 -2.88
CA ASP A 107 10.99 -12.57 -3.24
C ASP A 107 10.72 -13.48 -2.04
N ARG A 108 11.77 -13.93 -1.34
CA ARG A 108 11.64 -14.76 -0.13
C ARG A 108 10.92 -14.04 1.02
N GLN A 109 11.27 -12.77 1.26
CA GLN A 109 10.62 -11.98 2.30
C GLN A 109 9.14 -11.77 1.99
N ALA A 110 8.79 -11.45 0.73
CA ALA A 110 7.42 -11.24 0.29
C ALA A 110 6.55 -12.50 0.42
N ALA A 111 7.11 -13.67 0.06
CA ALA A 111 6.42 -14.96 0.23
C ALA A 111 6.17 -15.27 1.71
N LYS A 112 7.20 -15.13 2.56
CA LYS A 112 7.08 -15.33 4.00
C LYS A 112 6.04 -14.39 4.63
N ASP A 113 6.08 -13.12 4.27
CA ASP A 113 5.15 -12.12 4.81
C ASP A 113 3.70 -12.41 4.41
N TRP A 114 3.50 -12.89 3.18
CA TRP A 114 2.17 -13.28 2.73
C TRP A 114 1.61 -14.47 3.53
N GLU A 115 2.41 -15.50 3.77
CA GLU A 115 2.02 -16.64 4.60
C GLU A 115 1.74 -16.24 6.05
N VAL A 116 2.57 -15.36 6.65
CA VAL A 116 2.35 -14.83 8.01
C VAL A 116 1.04 -14.04 8.07
N PHE A 117 0.81 -13.13 7.11
CA PHE A 117 -0.44 -12.37 7.03
C PHE A 117 -1.65 -13.29 6.94
N LEU A 118 -1.64 -14.25 6.03
CA LEU A 118 -2.73 -15.21 5.87
C LEU A 118 -2.97 -16.04 7.14
N SER A 119 -1.90 -16.50 7.80
CA SER A 119 -1.99 -17.30 9.03
C SER A 119 -2.69 -16.55 10.16
N LEU A 120 -2.33 -15.29 10.35
CA LEU A 120 -2.93 -14.43 11.36
C LEU A 120 -4.40 -14.13 11.06
N ARG A 121 -4.71 -13.78 9.81
CA ARG A 121 -6.09 -13.52 9.37
C ARG A 121 -6.95 -14.78 9.41
N ALA A 122 -6.37 -15.94 9.05
CA ALA A 122 -7.07 -17.23 9.16
C ALA A 122 -7.49 -17.55 10.62
N ARG A 123 -6.67 -17.19 11.59
CA ARG A 123 -6.97 -17.38 13.03
C ARG A 123 -8.07 -16.43 13.51
N GLU A 124 -8.03 -15.18 13.05
CA GLU A 124 -8.98 -14.12 13.48
C GLU A 124 -10.36 -14.28 12.85
N LEU A 125 -10.42 -14.76 11.60
CA LEU A 125 -11.67 -15.01 10.91
C LEU A 125 -12.44 -16.15 11.56
N ARG A 126 -13.73 -15.94 11.77
CA ARG A 126 -14.65 -17.00 12.18
C ARG A 126 -14.99 -17.92 11.00
N PRO A 127 -15.44 -19.16 11.27
CA PRO A 127 -16.02 -20.03 10.24
C PRO A 127 -17.10 -19.27 9.43
N GLY A 128 -17.02 -19.32 8.12
CA GLY A 128 -17.88 -18.56 7.20
C GLY A 128 -17.49 -17.09 7.01
N GLY A 129 -16.48 -16.59 7.72
CA GLY A 129 -15.91 -15.24 7.51
C GLY A 129 -15.16 -15.13 6.18
N ARG A 130 -15.01 -13.91 5.70
CA ARG A 130 -14.31 -13.59 4.46
C ARG A 130 -13.22 -12.56 4.67
N LEU A 131 -12.18 -12.65 3.86
CA LEU A 131 -11.11 -11.66 3.76
C LEU A 131 -11.01 -11.20 2.30
N VAL A 132 -11.14 -9.89 2.10
CA VAL A 132 -10.87 -9.24 0.82
C VAL A 132 -9.53 -8.54 0.91
N VAL A 133 -8.62 -8.83 -0.01
CA VAL A 133 -7.31 -8.18 -0.09
C VAL A 133 -7.14 -7.55 -1.46
N VAL A 134 -6.90 -6.25 -1.48
CA VAL A 134 -6.63 -5.47 -2.69
C VAL A 134 -5.18 -5.02 -2.66
N LEU A 135 -4.43 -5.34 -3.70
CA LEU A 135 -2.99 -5.08 -3.81
C LEU A 135 -2.63 -4.53 -5.19
N PRO A 136 -1.56 -3.74 -5.33
CA PRO A 136 -0.95 -3.52 -6.63
C PRO A 136 -0.59 -4.87 -7.27
N ALA A 137 -1.01 -5.06 -8.51
CA ALA A 137 -0.70 -6.26 -9.28
C ALA A 137 0.63 -6.10 -10.01
N LEU A 138 1.42 -7.17 -10.03
CA LEU A 138 2.56 -7.30 -10.91
C LEU A 138 2.21 -8.29 -12.02
N PRO A 139 2.19 -7.89 -13.30
CA PRO A 139 2.04 -8.80 -14.41
C PRO A 139 3.10 -9.91 -14.42
N GLU A 140 2.82 -11.02 -15.10
CA GLU A 140 3.72 -12.17 -15.13
C GLU A 140 5.06 -11.86 -15.83
N ASP A 141 5.07 -10.91 -16.77
CA ASP A 141 6.29 -10.39 -17.42
C ASP A 141 7.15 -9.51 -16.50
N GLY A 142 6.62 -9.14 -15.33
CA GLY A 142 7.31 -8.31 -14.35
C GLY A 142 7.27 -6.80 -14.65
N SER A 143 6.53 -6.37 -15.68
CA SER A 143 6.33 -4.95 -15.95
C SER A 143 5.60 -4.27 -14.80
N SER A 144 5.92 -3.00 -14.53
CA SER A 144 5.25 -2.20 -13.52
C SER A 144 4.74 -0.91 -14.14
N GLY A 145 3.45 -0.66 -14.02
CA GLY A 145 2.85 0.58 -14.48
C GLY A 145 3.32 1.83 -13.73
N PHE A 146 4.05 1.65 -12.64
CA PHE A 146 4.69 2.73 -11.87
C PHE A 146 6.19 2.88 -12.20
N GLN A 147 6.75 2.08 -13.12
CA GLN A 147 8.20 2.07 -13.36
C GLN A 147 8.74 3.46 -13.70
N ASN A 148 8.07 4.18 -14.61
CA ASN A 148 8.52 5.51 -15.03
C ASN A 148 8.63 6.49 -13.84
N ILE A 149 7.60 6.63 -13.02
CA ILE A 149 7.64 7.56 -11.89
C ILE A 149 8.72 7.17 -10.86
N MET A 150 8.95 5.87 -10.65
CA MET A 150 9.99 5.38 -9.76
C MET A 150 11.40 5.67 -10.32
N ASP A 151 11.62 5.48 -11.61
CA ASP A 151 12.90 5.78 -12.27
C ASP A 151 13.18 7.28 -12.28
N GLN A 152 12.15 8.12 -12.54
CA GLN A 152 12.30 9.57 -12.48
C GLN A 152 12.61 10.06 -11.06
N ALA A 153 11.95 9.53 -10.05
CA ALA A 153 12.26 9.83 -8.65
C ALA A 153 13.68 9.37 -8.26
N ASN A 154 14.10 8.20 -8.75
CA ASN A 154 15.44 7.70 -8.54
C ASN A 154 16.50 8.61 -9.16
N ALA A 155 16.24 9.14 -10.34
CA ALA A 155 17.13 10.10 -10.99
C ALA A 155 17.22 11.42 -10.20
N VAL A 156 16.10 11.92 -9.66
CA VAL A 156 16.11 13.11 -8.78
C VAL A 156 16.96 12.89 -7.52
N LEU A 157 16.83 11.72 -6.90
CA LEU A 157 17.70 11.39 -5.75
C LEU A 157 19.19 11.37 -6.12
N GLY A 158 19.53 10.96 -7.35
CA GLY A 158 20.89 11.08 -7.88
C GLY A 158 21.32 12.53 -8.07
N GLU A 159 20.45 13.40 -8.58
CA GLU A 159 20.69 14.85 -8.68
C GLU A 159 20.93 15.45 -7.28
N MET A 160 20.10 15.09 -6.29
CA MET A 160 20.24 15.57 -4.91
C MET A 160 21.57 15.16 -4.26
N VAL A 161 22.12 13.98 -4.61
CA VAL A 161 23.50 13.60 -4.19
C VAL A 161 24.53 14.48 -4.86
N ALA A 162 24.41 14.72 -6.17
CA ALA A 162 25.36 15.55 -6.92
C ALA A 162 25.39 17.00 -6.42
N ASP A 163 24.24 17.53 -6.00
CA ASP A 163 24.09 18.88 -5.46
C ASP A 163 24.43 18.97 -3.96
N GLY A 164 24.74 17.86 -3.31
CA GLY A 164 25.06 17.81 -1.88
C GLY A 164 23.84 18.00 -0.95
N ALA A 165 22.63 17.88 -1.47
CA ALA A 165 21.40 17.97 -0.67
C ALA A 165 21.18 16.73 0.21
N ILE A 166 21.68 15.58 -0.22
CA ILE A 166 21.78 14.32 0.53
C ILE A 166 23.14 13.67 0.29
N THR A 167 23.58 12.82 1.20
CA THR A 167 24.83 12.06 1.03
C THR A 167 24.62 10.76 0.23
N SER A 168 25.70 10.20 -0.31
CA SER A 168 25.67 8.88 -0.96
C SER A 168 25.26 7.76 0.01
N GLU A 169 25.65 7.87 1.27
CA GLU A 169 25.28 6.93 2.34
C GLU A 169 23.78 7.00 2.65
N GLU A 170 23.21 8.20 2.79
CA GLU A 170 21.78 8.40 2.97
C GLU A 170 21.01 7.81 1.78
N ARG A 171 21.44 8.13 0.55
CA ARG A 171 20.85 7.59 -0.68
C ARG A 171 20.88 6.05 -0.72
N THR A 172 21.97 5.43 -0.26
CA THR A 172 22.11 3.96 -0.22
C THR A 172 21.13 3.32 0.77
N ARG A 173 20.82 4.01 1.87
CA ARG A 173 19.84 3.56 2.87
C ARG A 173 18.39 3.74 2.44
N MET A 174 18.12 4.52 1.39
CA MET A 174 16.75 4.73 0.88
C MET A 174 16.24 3.48 0.17
N VAL A 175 15.43 2.70 0.86
CA VAL A 175 14.79 1.51 0.32
C VAL A 175 13.31 1.49 0.71
N ILE A 176 12.44 1.34 -0.28
CA ILE A 176 11.01 1.19 -0.06
C ILE A 176 10.71 -0.31 0.12
N GLY A 177 10.22 -0.66 1.31
CA GLY A 177 9.83 -2.02 1.67
C GLY A 177 8.48 -2.44 1.08
N SER A 178 8.16 -2.04 -0.15
CA SER A 178 6.96 -2.48 -0.85
C SER A 178 7.30 -3.54 -1.91
N TYR A 179 6.41 -4.52 -2.07
CA TYR A 179 6.58 -5.62 -3.01
C TYR A 179 5.23 -5.99 -3.66
N PRO A 180 4.92 -5.46 -4.85
CA PRO A 180 3.76 -5.91 -5.61
C PRO A 180 3.94 -7.38 -6.01
N ARG A 181 2.87 -8.16 -5.89
CA ARG A 181 2.89 -9.62 -6.12
C ARG A 181 2.25 -9.96 -7.44
N ARG A 182 2.72 -11.04 -8.07
CA ARG A 182 2.02 -11.67 -9.19
C ARG A 182 0.84 -12.48 -8.67
N LYS A 183 -0.10 -12.78 -9.54
CA LYS A 183 -1.23 -13.66 -9.21
C LYS A 183 -0.75 -15.03 -8.66
N ARG A 184 0.27 -15.61 -9.27
CA ARG A 184 0.87 -16.88 -8.80
C ARG A 184 1.45 -16.77 -7.38
N ASP A 185 2.06 -15.64 -7.03
CA ASP A 185 2.64 -15.43 -5.69
C ASP A 185 1.55 -15.42 -4.61
N LEU A 186 0.35 -14.87 -4.92
CA LEU A 186 -0.80 -14.90 -4.01
C LEU A 186 -1.40 -16.29 -3.89
N LEU A 187 -1.38 -17.08 -4.94
CA LEU A 187 -1.95 -18.42 -4.99
C LEU A 187 -1.03 -19.51 -4.43
N ALA A 188 0.29 -19.28 -4.39
CA ALA A 188 1.30 -20.25 -3.96
C ALA A 188 0.98 -20.95 -2.62
N PRO A 189 0.49 -20.27 -1.54
CA PRO A 189 0.13 -20.97 -0.31
C PRO A 189 -1.02 -21.97 -0.45
N PHE A 190 -1.83 -21.87 -1.51
CA PHE A 190 -3.03 -22.69 -1.75
C PHE A 190 -2.80 -23.84 -2.74
N GLU A 191 -1.61 -23.93 -3.37
CA GLU A 191 -1.34 -24.90 -4.46
C GLU A 191 -1.45 -26.35 -4.01
N ARG A 192 -1.06 -26.67 -2.77
CA ARG A 192 -0.97 -28.05 -2.29
C ARG A 192 -2.34 -28.71 -2.15
N ASP A 193 -3.27 -28.04 -1.47
CA ASP A 193 -4.56 -28.64 -1.07
C ASP A 193 -5.76 -27.74 -1.42
N GLY A 194 -5.57 -26.68 -2.22
CA GLY A 194 -6.57 -25.65 -2.47
C GLY A 194 -6.92 -24.82 -1.23
N ARG A 195 -6.18 -25.01 -0.12
CA ARG A 195 -6.44 -24.38 1.18
C ARG A 195 -5.15 -24.00 1.88
N PHE A 196 -5.23 -22.93 2.67
CA PHE A 196 -4.17 -22.51 3.58
C PHE A 196 -4.77 -22.19 4.95
N GLN A 197 -4.49 -23.00 5.97
CA GLN A 197 -5.01 -22.83 7.34
C GLN A 197 -6.54 -22.63 7.43
N GLY A 198 -7.28 -23.36 6.59
CA GLY A 198 -8.73 -23.30 6.49
C GLY A 198 -9.26 -22.13 5.65
N LEU A 199 -8.40 -21.30 5.07
CA LEU A 199 -8.75 -20.37 4.00
C LEU A 199 -8.78 -21.08 2.67
N SER A 200 -9.73 -20.70 1.80
CA SER A 200 -9.77 -21.07 0.38
C SER A 200 -10.00 -19.83 -0.46
N VAL A 201 -9.46 -19.82 -1.67
CA VAL A 201 -9.72 -18.72 -2.63
C VAL A 201 -11.12 -18.89 -3.17
N GLU A 202 -11.96 -17.85 -3.03
CA GLU A 202 -13.29 -17.78 -3.66
C GLU A 202 -13.21 -17.06 -5.01
N ASP A 203 -12.37 -16.04 -5.11
CA ASP A 203 -12.22 -15.25 -6.32
C ASP A 203 -10.85 -14.57 -6.36
N ILE A 204 -10.33 -14.30 -7.56
CA ILE A 204 -9.16 -13.48 -7.80
C ILE A 204 -9.28 -12.77 -9.15
N GLU A 205 -9.31 -11.45 -9.11
CA GLU A 205 -9.47 -10.59 -10.28
C GLU A 205 -8.30 -9.61 -10.39
N ILE A 206 -7.90 -9.29 -11.62
CA ILE A 206 -6.97 -8.20 -11.93
C ILE A 206 -7.73 -7.17 -12.75
N SER A 207 -7.64 -5.90 -12.33
CA SER A 207 -8.25 -4.78 -13.03
C SER A 207 -7.29 -3.62 -13.12
N GLU A 208 -7.47 -2.76 -14.10
CA GLU A 208 -6.73 -1.52 -14.25
C GLU A 208 -7.56 -0.37 -13.65
N LEU A 209 -6.94 0.45 -12.81
CA LEU A 209 -7.53 1.67 -12.32
C LEU A 209 -7.23 2.80 -13.32
N PRO A 210 -8.23 3.60 -13.71
CA PRO A 210 -8.01 4.71 -14.61
C PRO A 210 -7.08 5.77 -13.98
N ASP A 211 -6.15 6.29 -14.76
CA ASP A 211 -5.36 7.46 -14.41
C ASP A 211 -6.16 8.73 -14.73
N ALA A 212 -6.88 9.25 -13.75
CA ALA A 212 -7.69 10.46 -13.92
C ALA A 212 -6.84 11.69 -14.31
N ALA A 213 -5.58 11.74 -13.85
CA ALA A 213 -4.68 12.83 -14.21
C ALA A 213 -4.28 12.76 -15.69
N TRP A 214 -4.09 11.55 -16.21
CA TRP A 214 -3.84 11.34 -17.63
C TRP A 214 -5.05 11.67 -18.50
N THR A 215 -6.25 11.26 -18.06
CA THR A 215 -7.50 11.60 -18.75
C THR A 215 -7.71 13.11 -18.88
N ASP A 216 -7.40 13.88 -17.81
CA ASP A 216 -7.46 15.34 -17.86
C ASP A 216 -6.42 15.90 -18.85
N TYR A 217 -5.18 15.36 -18.81
CA TYR A 217 -4.12 15.75 -19.74
C TYR A 217 -4.46 15.49 -21.21
N GLU A 218 -5.12 14.39 -21.52
CA GLU A 218 -5.58 14.10 -22.88
C GLU A 218 -6.60 15.14 -23.39
N GLN A 219 -7.33 15.81 -22.48
CA GLN A 219 -8.30 16.83 -22.83
C GLN A 219 -7.69 18.23 -22.95
N ASP A 220 -6.76 18.59 -22.06
CA ASP A 220 -6.28 19.97 -21.93
C ASP A 220 -4.80 20.17 -22.34
N GLY A 221 -4.03 19.08 -22.53
CA GLY A 221 -2.60 19.11 -22.86
C GLY A 221 -1.72 19.68 -21.73
N ASN A 222 -2.26 19.83 -20.51
CA ASN A 222 -1.58 20.48 -19.39
C ASN A 222 -0.60 19.52 -18.69
N LYS A 223 0.59 19.40 -19.26
CA LYS A 223 1.66 18.55 -18.71
C LYS A 223 2.12 18.93 -17.31
N GLU A 224 2.04 20.20 -16.93
CA GLU A 224 2.42 20.69 -15.60
C GLU A 224 1.41 20.21 -14.54
N ALA A 225 0.11 20.22 -14.86
CA ALA A 225 -0.93 19.69 -13.98
C ALA A 225 -0.79 18.19 -13.81
N LEU A 226 -0.55 17.43 -14.88
CA LEU A 226 -0.28 16.00 -14.84
C LEU A 226 0.92 15.68 -13.94
N ALA A 227 2.07 16.31 -14.22
CA ALA A 227 3.29 16.12 -13.46
C ALA A 227 3.11 16.46 -11.96
N THR A 228 2.34 17.50 -11.67
CA THR A 228 2.03 17.88 -10.29
C THR A 228 1.22 16.81 -9.58
N LYS A 229 0.16 16.29 -10.19
CA LYS A 229 -0.67 15.22 -9.60
C LYS A 229 0.14 13.95 -9.34
N HIS A 230 0.95 13.52 -10.30
CA HIS A 230 1.81 12.35 -10.16
C HIS A 230 2.91 12.55 -9.09
N ALA A 231 3.54 13.72 -9.03
CA ALA A 231 4.55 14.02 -8.00
C ALA A 231 3.94 14.07 -6.60
N LEU A 232 2.74 14.63 -6.43
CA LEU A 232 2.02 14.64 -5.15
C LEU A 232 1.61 13.23 -4.71
N PHE A 233 1.19 12.38 -5.65
CA PHE A 233 0.94 10.97 -5.38
C PHE A 233 2.20 10.27 -4.84
N PHE A 234 3.34 10.45 -5.50
CA PHE A 234 4.63 9.90 -5.05
C PHE A 234 5.00 10.44 -3.67
N ARG A 235 4.89 11.74 -3.46
CA ARG A 235 5.18 12.42 -2.19
C ARG A 235 4.37 11.81 -1.04
N ALA A 236 3.07 11.66 -1.24
CA ALA A 236 2.18 11.18 -0.18
C ALA A 236 2.49 9.75 0.28
N ILE A 237 2.90 8.87 -0.64
CA ILE A 237 3.05 7.44 -0.35
C ILE A 237 4.50 7.08 0.02
N PHE A 238 5.48 7.61 -0.69
CA PHE A 238 6.85 7.08 -0.64
C PHE A 238 7.85 8.00 0.05
N MET A 239 7.63 9.31 -0.01
CA MET A 239 8.57 10.29 0.50
C MET A 239 8.86 10.13 2.01
N PRO A 240 7.89 9.86 2.91
CA PRO A 240 8.19 9.68 4.33
C PRO A 240 9.16 8.53 4.59
N THR A 241 9.01 7.41 3.85
CA THR A 241 9.92 6.26 3.96
C THR A 241 11.31 6.59 3.47
N LEU A 242 11.45 7.31 2.36
CA LEU A 242 12.76 7.74 1.85
C LEU A 242 13.43 8.72 2.81
N ALA A 243 12.69 9.69 3.32
CA ALA A 243 13.19 10.70 4.26
C ALA A 243 13.67 10.08 5.58
N SER A 244 13.10 8.97 6.02
CA SER A 244 13.52 8.27 7.25
C SER A 244 14.98 7.77 7.20
N ALA A 245 15.59 7.70 6.00
CA ALA A 245 16.99 7.36 5.81
C ALA A 245 17.95 8.54 6.03
N LEU A 246 17.45 9.77 6.12
CA LEU A 246 18.25 10.96 6.35
C LEU A 246 18.77 11.00 7.79
N ASP A 247 20.04 11.39 7.96
CA ASP A 247 20.65 11.49 9.29
C ASP A 247 19.97 12.56 10.14
N ARG A 248 19.64 13.73 9.56
CA ARG A 248 18.89 14.80 10.24
C ARG A 248 17.53 14.33 10.78
N MET A 249 16.80 13.51 10.03
CA MET A 249 15.54 12.90 10.52
C MET A 249 15.77 11.97 11.71
N ARG A 250 16.86 11.23 11.68
CA ARG A 250 17.26 10.31 12.78
C ARG A 250 17.69 11.06 14.03
N GLU A 251 18.17 12.29 13.87
CA GLU A 251 18.50 13.24 14.94
C GLU A 251 17.30 14.03 15.45
N GLY A 252 16.09 13.83 14.87
CA GLY A 252 14.84 14.46 15.29
C GLY A 252 14.52 15.80 14.62
N ASP A 253 15.20 16.14 13.53
CA ASP A 253 14.90 17.37 12.76
C ASP A 253 13.67 17.17 11.85
N ALA A 254 12.51 17.60 12.35
CA ALA A 254 11.26 17.50 11.60
C ALA A 254 11.23 18.37 10.33
N GLU A 255 12.02 19.45 10.28
CA GLU A 255 12.12 20.32 9.09
C GLU A 255 12.85 19.62 7.93
N ALA A 256 13.71 18.65 8.22
CA ALA A 256 14.39 17.86 7.22
C ALA A 256 13.42 17.12 6.29
N LEU A 257 12.29 16.62 6.84
CA LEU A 257 11.23 15.98 6.05
C LEU A 257 10.64 16.93 5.01
N ARG A 258 10.34 18.16 5.41
CA ARG A 258 9.77 19.17 4.52
C ARG A 258 10.75 19.58 3.43
N VAL A 259 11.98 19.94 3.81
CA VAL A 259 13.03 20.37 2.86
C VAL A 259 13.34 19.28 1.84
N PHE A 260 13.54 18.05 2.29
CA PHE A 260 13.77 16.91 1.41
C PHE A 260 12.59 16.68 0.47
N GLY A 261 11.36 16.69 1.01
CA GLY A 261 10.15 16.47 0.24
C GLY A 261 9.91 17.54 -0.83
N ASP A 262 10.14 18.81 -0.51
CA ASP A 262 9.98 19.92 -1.45
C ASP A 262 11.00 19.84 -2.58
N HIS A 263 12.25 19.47 -2.28
CA HIS A 263 13.30 19.30 -3.30
C HIS A 263 12.99 18.11 -4.23
N LEU A 264 12.65 16.94 -3.67
CA LEU A 264 12.29 15.74 -4.44
C LEU A 264 11.06 15.99 -5.32
N GLU A 265 10.01 16.61 -4.76
CA GLU A 265 8.80 16.95 -5.52
C GLU A 265 9.08 17.90 -6.68
N ALA A 266 9.83 18.98 -6.44
CA ALA A 266 10.17 19.93 -7.49
C ALA A 266 10.99 19.29 -8.62
N GLY A 267 11.97 18.44 -8.29
CA GLY A 267 12.75 17.68 -9.26
C GLY A 267 11.88 16.71 -10.06
N LEU A 268 11.01 15.97 -9.36
CA LEU A 268 10.13 15.01 -9.98
C LEU A 268 9.12 15.68 -10.93
N LYS A 269 8.52 16.80 -10.55
CA LYS A 269 7.63 17.61 -11.42
C LYS A 269 8.33 18.02 -12.72
N ARG A 270 9.54 18.57 -12.64
CA ARG A 270 10.30 18.96 -13.83
C ARG A 270 10.52 17.78 -14.79
N ARG A 271 10.90 16.62 -14.25
CA ARG A 271 11.20 15.44 -15.07
C ARG A 271 9.94 14.84 -15.67
N LEU A 272 8.87 14.72 -14.93
CA LEU A 272 7.58 14.20 -15.41
C LEU A 272 6.93 15.13 -16.45
N ALA A 273 7.03 16.44 -16.29
CA ALA A 273 6.52 17.41 -17.27
C ALA A 273 7.31 17.38 -18.58
N SER A 274 8.60 16.99 -18.56
CA SER A 274 9.41 16.86 -19.79
C SER A 274 9.05 15.64 -20.62
N GLN A 275 8.51 14.58 -20.01
CA GLN A 275 8.10 13.34 -20.65
C GLN A 275 6.77 12.84 -20.07
N PRO A 276 5.62 13.46 -20.45
CA PRO A 276 4.32 13.04 -19.98
C PRO A 276 4.06 11.56 -20.26
N THR A 277 3.64 10.81 -19.24
CA THR A 277 3.38 9.37 -19.35
C THR A 277 2.24 8.99 -18.41
N ALA A 278 1.31 8.16 -18.88
CA ALA A 278 0.25 7.61 -18.06
C ALA A 278 0.80 6.66 -17.00
N MET A 279 0.15 6.59 -15.86
CA MET A 279 0.38 5.56 -14.84
C MET A 279 -0.63 4.41 -15.03
N HIS A 280 -0.14 3.24 -15.37
CA HIS A 280 -0.97 2.04 -15.50
C HIS A 280 -1.10 1.32 -14.16
N SER A 281 -2.09 1.73 -13.37
CA SER A 281 -2.31 1.19 -12.02
C SER A 281 -3.08 -0.13 -12.07
N LEU A 282 -2.37 -1.24 -12.23
CA LEU A 282 -2.98 -2.56 -12.10
C LEU A 282 -3.17 -2.93 -10.63
N VAL A 283 -4.36 -3.37 -10.29
CA VAL A 283 -4.69 -3.90 -8.98
C VAL A 283 -5.22 -5.33 -9.09
N GLN A 284 -4.93 -6.13 -8.08
CA GLN A 284 -5.53 -7.45 -7.93
C GLN A 284 -6.31 -7.52 -6.65
N THR A 285 -7.51 -8.08 -6.75
CA THR A 285 -8.39 -8.36 -5.62
C THR A 285 -8.47 -9.84 -5.43
N ILE A 286 -8.14 -10.34 -4.24
CA ILE A 286 -8.35 -11.72 -3.87
C ILE A 286 -9.38 -11.81 -2.75
N VAL A 287 -10.37 -12.68 -2.92
CA VAL A 287 -11.40 -12.97 -1.92
C VAL A 287 -11.16 -14.36 -1.35
N LEU A 288 -10.95 -14.40 -0.05
CA LEU A 288 -10.70 -15.62 0.71
C LEU A 288 -11.86 -15.94 1.64
N ALA A 289 -12.26 -17.20 1.73
CA ALA A 289 -13.26 -17.68 2.68
C ALA A 289 -12.63 -18.58 3.73
N LYS A 290 -12.99 -18.36 5.00
CA LYS A 290 -12.70 -19.28 6.10
C LYS A 290 -13.73 -20.39 6.09
N ARG A 291 -13.31 -21.62 5.75
CA ARG A 291 -14.17 -22.80 5.81
C ARG A 291 -14.36 -23.25 7.25
N ALA A 292 -15.46 -23.98 7.48
CA ALA A 292 -15.77 -24.58 8.77
C ALA A 292 -14.74 -25.66 9.15
#